data_de25b47587c0d5d6643a5e8656ae0396
#
_entry.id   de25b47587c0d5d6643a5e8656ae0396
#
_cell.length_a   1.000
_cell.length_b   1.000
_cell.length_c   1.000
_cell.angle_alpha   90.00
_cell.angle_beta   90.00
_cell.angle_gamma   90.00
#
_symmetry.space_group_name_H-M   'P 1'
#
loop_
_entity.id
_entity.type
_entity.pdbx_description
1 polymer ?
#
loop_
_entity_poly.entity_id
_entity_poly.type
_entity_poly.pdbx_seq_one_letter_code
_entity_poly.pdbx_strand_id
1 'polypeptide(L)'
;MTNTFISRGLDPRHAGASAAAGMPSITTQTALFLDFDGTLVDIAAQPEMVEVSPELPDLLAALHAALGGALAIVSGRKLSDLDHFLAPQVLPVSAEHGAQFRLSGGSLSQSASPDLHEVSRVALALATQHAGLKVEIK
;
A
#
# COMPACT_ATOMS: atom_id res chain seq x y z
N MET A 1 -12.08 -0.17 7.47
CA MET A 1 -11.15 0.77 6.80
C MET A 1 -11.61 0.94 5.38
N THR A 2 -11.76 2.16 4.92
CA THR A 2 -12.48 2.51 3.69
C THR A 2 -11.53 2.45 2.50
N ASN A 3 -11.75 1.52 1.56
CA ASN A 3 -11.02 1.47 0.29
C ASN A 3 -11.30 2.76 -0.48
N THR A 4 -10.28 3.56 -0.69
CA THR A 4 -10.41 4.78 -1.49
C THR A 4 -10.05 4.49 -2.93
N PHE A 5 -11.07 4.42 -3.78
CA PHE A 5 -10.88 4.39 -5.23
C PHE A 5 -10.80 5.82 -5.76
N ILE A 6 -9.74 6.15 -6.46
CA ILE A 6 -9.61 7.44 -7.13
C ILE A 6 -9.85 7.21 -8.63
N SER A 7 -11.04 7.59 -9.11
CA SER A 7 -11.31 7.66 -10.54
C SER A 7 -11.00 9.07 -11.06
N ARG A 8 -10.32 9.15 -12.21
CA ARG A 8 -10.16 10.43 -12.93
C ARG A 8 -11.52 10.90 -13.40
N GLY A 9 -11.98 12.04 -12.89
CA GLY A 9 -13.19 12.70 -13.38
C GLY A 9 -14.35 12.80 -12.41
N LEU A 10 -14.13 12.69 -11.09
CA LEU A 10 -15.17 13.05 -10.14
C LEU A 10 -15.37 14.56 -10.13
N ASP A 11 -16.44 15.00 -10.80
CA ASP A 11 -16.96 16.37 -10.65
C ASP A 11 -17.46 16.54 -9.20
N PRO A 12 -16.94 17.52 -8.43
CA PRO A 12 -17.35 17.74 -7.04
C PRO A 12 -18.86 17.96 -6.84
N ARG A 13 -19.61 18.19 -7.92
CA ARG A 13 -21.07 18.37 -7.91
C ARG A 13 -21.86 17.08 -7.74
N HIS A 14 -21.23 15.90 -7.73
CA HIS A 14 -21.90 14.59 -7.55
C HIS A 14 -21.78 14.03 -6.12
N ALA A 15 -21.32 14.81 -5.15
CA ALA A 15 -21.20 14.39 -3.75
C ALA A 15 -22.56 14.21 -3.01
N GLY A 16 -23.67 14.15 -3.72
CA GLY A 16 -25.02 14.00 -3.18
C GLY A 16 -25.76 12.74 -3.61
N ALA A 17 -25.13 11.75 -4.24
CA ALA A 17 -25.80 10.53 -4.64
C ALA A 17 -25.94 9.56 -3.45
N SER A 18 -27.19 9.26 -3.15
CA SER A 18 -27.75 8.30 -2.20
C SER A 18 -26.91 7.02 -1.99
N ALA A 19 -26.90 6.51 -0.75
CA ALA A 19 -26.27 5.27 -0.28
C ALA A 19 -26.77 3.95 -0.94
N ALA A 20 -27.40 4.02 -2.10
CA ALA A 20 -27.81 2.91 -2.96
C ALA A 20 -27.02 2.85 -4.28
N ALA A 21 -25.99 3.66 -4.44
CA ALA A 21 -25.11 3.55 -5.60
C ALA A 21 -24.28 2.28 -5.45
N GLY A 22 -24.49 1.30 -6.34
CA GLY A 22 -23.69 0.07 -6.43
C GLY A 22 -22.21 0.38 -6.53
N MET A 23 -21.35 -0.65 -6.28
CA MET A 23 -19.90 -0.51 -6.42
C MET A 23 -19.56 0.14 -7.76
N PRO A 24 -18.61 1.10 -7.77
CA PRO A 24 -18.20 1.73 -9.02
C PRO A 24 -17.63 0.68 -9.98
N SER A 25 -18.01 0.77 -11.25
CA SER A 25 -17.48 -0.13 -12.27
C SER A 25 -16.02 0.18 -12.55
N ILE A 26 -15.17 -0.82 -12.47
CA ILE A 26 -13.78 -0.73 -12.90
C ILE A 26 -13.75 -0.82 -14.43
N THR A 27 -13.13 0.16 -15.05
CA THR A 27 -12.99 0.25 -16.52
C THR A 27 -11.52 0.49 -16.87
N THR A 28 -11.18 0.44 -18.15
CA THR A 28 -9.83 0.76 -18.65
C THR A 28 -9.40 2.23 -18.39
N GLN A 29 -10.33 3.07 -17.92
CA GLN A 29 -10.04 4.46 -17.50
C GLN A 29 -9.86 4.60 -16.00
N THR A 30 -9.90 3.50 -15.25
CA THR A 30 -9.73 3.48 -13.79
C THR A 30 -8.27 3.31 -13.44
N ALA A 31 -7.77 4.14 -12.51
CA ALA A 31 -6.51 3.87 -11.80
C ALA A 31 -6.84 3.23 -10.44
N LEU A 32 -6.18 2.13 -10.12
CA LEU A 32 -6.43 1.35 -8.93
C LEU A 32 -5.23 1.44 -7.97
N PHE A 33 -5.48 1.93 -6.76
CA PHE A 33 -4.51 1.96 -5.67
C PHE A 33 -5.00 1.03 -4.58
N LEU A 34 -4.23 0.00 -4.28
CA LEU A 34 -4.60 -1.07 -3.34
C LEU A 34 -3.69 -1.02 -2.12
N ASP A 35 -4.30 -0.91 -0.95
CA ASP A 35 -3.60 -1.16 0.30
C ASP A 35 -3.31 -2.66 0.45
N PHE A 36 -2.25 -3.01 1.17
CA PHE A 36 -1.81 -4.39 1.32
C PHE A 36 -2.41 -5.06 2.55
N ASP A 37 -2.11 -4.55 3.74
CA ASP A 37 -2.52 -5.16 5.01
C ASP A 37 -3.99 -4.87 5.34
N GLY A 38 -4.79 -5.90 5.49
CA GLY A 38 -6.24 -5.79 5.73
C GLY A 38 -7.06 -5.49 4.47
N THR A 39 -6.43 -5.47 3.29
CA THR A 39 -7.09 -5.28 1.99
C THR A 39 -6.79 -6.43 1.04
N LEU A 40 -5.52 -6.68 0.71
CA LEU A 40 -5.08 -7.79 -0.13
C LEU A 40 -4.76 -9.05 0.67
N VAL A 41 -4.38 -8.87 1.92
CA VAL A 41 -4.05 -9.93 2.87
C VAL A 41 -4.70 -9.65 4.21
N ASP A 42 -4.94 -10.68 5.02
CA ASP A 42 -5.44 -10.51 6.37
C ASP A 42 -4.37 -9.88 7.28
N ILE A 43 -4.85 -9.15 8.30
CA ILE A 43 -3.97 -8.58 9.31
C ILE A 43 -3.44 -9.71 10.21
N ALA A 44 -2.14 -9.90 10.22
CA ALA A 44 -1.46 -10.85 11.10
C ALA A 44 -1.01 -10.19 12.42
N ALA A 45 -0.78 -11.01 13.45
CA ALA A 45 -0.28 -10.53 14.75
C ALA A 45 1.14 -9.95 14.66
N GLN A 46 1.92 -10.41 13.69
CA GLN A 46 3.25 -9.89 13.35
C GLN A 46 3.38 -9.69 11.84
N PRO A 47 4.09 -8.67 11.39
CA PRO A 47 4.21 -8.36 9.96
C PRO A 47 4.77 -9.52 9.11
N GLU A 48 5.64 -10.33 9.72
CA GLU A 48 6.31 -11.46 9.07
C GLU A 48 5.39 -12.70 8.94
N MET A 49 4.29 -12.73 9.70
CA MET A 49 3.35 -13.85 9.75
C MET A 49 2.18 -13.70 8.76
N VAL A 50 2.27 -12.76 7.85
CA VAL A 50 1.24 -12.57 6.83
C VAL A 50 1.25 -13.74 5.86
N GLU A 51 0.07 -14.30 5.62
CA GLU A 51 -0.16 -15.33 4.62
C GLU A 51 -0.70 -14.69 3.35
N VAL A 52 0.00 -14.93 2.24
CA VAL A 52 -0.40 -14.43 0.92
C VAL A 52 -0.95 -15.60 0.11
N SER A 53 -2.17 -15.44 -0.43
CA SER A 53 -2.72 -16.44 -1.36
C SER A 53 -1.77 -16.62 -2.55
N PRO A 54 -1.43 -17.87 -2.92
CA PRO A 54 -0.57 -18.13 -4.08
C PRO A 54 -1.09 -17.55 -5.39
N GLU A 55 -2.38 -17.30 -5.48
CA GLU A 55 -3.05 -16.75 -6.67
C GLU A 55 -2.97 -15.22 -6.75
N LEU A 56 -2.68 -14.54 -5.62
CA LEU A 56 -2.73 -13.09 -5.54
C LEU A 56 -1.73 -12.39 -6.48
N PRO A 57 -0.46 -12.81 -6.60
CA PRO A 57 0.48 -12.16 -7.50
C PRO A 57 0.02 -12.19 -8.96
N ASP A 58 -0.48 -13.34 -9.42
CA ASP A 58 -0.95 -13.49 -10.80
C ASP A 58 -2.24 -12.71 -11.06
N LEU A 59 -3.14 -12.65 -10.09
CA LEU A 59 -4.35 -11.83 -10.17
C LEU A 59 -3.99 -10.34 -10.30
N LEU A 60 -3.05 -9.85 -9.50
CA LEU A 60 -2.59 -8.46 -9.55
C LEU A 60 -1.89 -8.14 -10.87
N ALA A 61 -1.10 -9.07 -11.40
CA ALA A 61 -0.46 -8.92 -12.71
C ALA A 61 -1.49 -8.82 -13.84
N ALA A 62 -2.50 -9.70 -13.82
CA ALA A 62 -3.59 -9.68 -14.78
C ALA A 62 -4.40 -8.37 -14.71
N LEU A 63 -4.68 -7.89 -13.50
CA LEU A 63 -5.39 -6.65 -13.26
C LEU A 63 -4.56 -5.43 -13.73
N HIS A 64 -3.27 -5.40 -13.42
CA HIS A 64 -2.34 -4.37 -13.89
C HIS A 64 -2.30 -4.30 -15.41
N ALA A 65 -2.25 -5.45 -16.09
CA ALA A 65 -2.30 -5.51 -17.55
C ALA A 65 -3.64 -5.03 -18.09
N ALA A 66 -4.76 -5.46 -17.52
CA ALA A 66 -6.11 -5.07 -17.95
C ALA A 66 -6.38 -3.56 -17.80
N LEU A 67 -5.75 -2.92 -16.81
CA LEU A 67 -5.83 -1.48 -16.57
C LEU A 67 -4.76 -0.67 -17.33
N GLY A 68 -4.03 -1.29 -18.26
CA GLY A 68 -2.98 -0.63 -19.02
C GLY A 68 -1.84 -0.09 -18.14
N GLY A 69 -1.55 -0.74 -17.02
CA GLY A 69 -0.53 -0.34 -16.05
C GLY A 69 -1.02 0.60 -14.94
N ALA A 70 -2.29 0.96 -14.92
CA ALA A 70 -2.84 1.90 -13.95
C ALA A 70 -3.25 1.20 -12.62
N LEU A 71 -2.34 0.38 -12.07
CA LEU A 71 -2.47 -0.25 -10.76
C LEU A 71 -1.20 -0.02 -9.96
N ALA A 72 -1.33 0.31 -8.67
CA ALA A 72 -0.21 0.39 -7.73
C ALA A 72 -0.61 -0.13 -6.36
N ILE A 73 0.35 -0.73 -5.65
CA ILE A 73 0.22 -1.09 -4.25
C ILE A 73 0.67 0.11 -3.40
N VAL A 74 -0.07 0.40 -2.33
CA VAL A 74 0.25 1.47 -1.39
C VAL A 74 0.31 0.88 0.00
N SER A 75 1.47 0.90 0.65
CA SER A 75 1.66 0.23 1.94
C SER A 75 2.67 0.94 2.84
N GLY A 76 2.55 0.71 4.14
CA GLY A 76 3.57 1.06 5.13
C GLY A 76 4.74 0.07 5.19
N ARG A 77 4.64 -1.08 4.51
CA ARG A 77 5.70 -2.09 4.46
C ARG A 77 6.90 -1.61 3.66
N LYS A 78 8.06 -2.22 3.94
CA LYS A 78 9.25 -2.04 3.11
C LYS A 78 9.02 -2.59 1.71
N LEU A 79 9.64 -1.96 0.73
CA LEU A 79 9.57 -2.41 -0.66
C LEU A 79 10.06 -3.86 -0.83
N SER A 80 11.14 -4.23 -0.12
CA SER A 80 11.69 -5.59 -0.11
C SER A 80 10.68 -6.64 0.35
N ASP A 81 9.86 -6.30 1.35
CA ASP A 81 8.87 -7.23 1.89
C ASP A 81 7.72 -7.44 0.90
N LEU A 82 7.25 -6.33 0.28
CA LEU A 82 6.24 -6.41 -0.77
C LEU A 82 6.73 -7.21 -1.98
N ASP A 83 7.98 -7.03 -2.39
CA ASP A 83 8.60 -7.82 -3.46
C ASP A 83 8.70 -9.30 -3.12
N HIS A 84 9.01 -9.61 -1.86
CA HIS A 84 9.02 -11.00 -1.40
C HIS A 84 7.63 -11.63 -1.46
N PHE A 85 6.61 -10.94 -0.94
CA PHE A 85 5.24 -11.46 -0.89
C PHE A 85 4.56 -11.55 -2.25
N LEU A 86 4.90 -10.66 -3.18
CA LEU A 86 4.29 -10.60 -4.50
C LEU A 86 5.14 -11.23 -5.61
N ALA A 87 6.27 -11.85 -5.26
CA ALA A 87 7.11 -12.54 -6.23
C ALA A 87 6.30 -13.59 -7.05
N PRO A 88 6.57 -13.73 -8.35
CA PRO A 88 7.64 -13.08 -9.13
C PRO A 88 7.25 -11.73 -9.73
N GLN A 89 6.10 -11.15 -9.35
CA GLN A 89 5.56 -9.95 -9.96
C GLN A 89 6.26 -8.68 -9.46
N VAL A 90 6.58 -7.78 -10.40
CA VAL A 90 7.19 -6.47 -10.11
C VAL A 90 6.17 -5.39 -10.47
N LEU A 91 5.40 -4.97 -9.47
CA LEU A 91 4.31 -4.00 -9.63
C LEU A 91 4.75 -2.58 -9.23
N PRO A 92 4.07 -1.54 -9.71
CA PRO A 92 4.19 -0.20 -9.15
C PRO A 92 3.81 -0.21 -7.66
N VAL A 93 4.63 0.44 -6.83
CA VAL A 93 4.47 0.43 -5.37
C VAL A 93 4.80 1.80 -4.80
N SER A 94 3.99 2.24 -3.83
CA SER A 94 4.34 3.26 -2.84
C SER A 94 4.55 2.55 -1.50
N ALA A 95 5.80 2.40 -1.08
CA ALA A 95 6.23 1.70 0.13
C ALA A 95 6.63 2.67 1.25
N GLU A 96 6.76 2.15 2.48
CA GLU A 96 7.22 2.91 3.66
C GLU A 96 6.45 4.23 3.83
N HIS A 97 5.12 4.16 3.75
CA HIS A 97 4.23 5.34 3.83
C HIS A 97 4.56 6.45 2.82
N GLY A 98 5.09 6.09 1.65
CA GLY A 98 5.45 7.02 0.59
C GLY A 98 6.92 7.47 0.60
N ALA A 99 7.78 6.87 1.44
CA ALA A 99 9.21 7.17 1.41
C ALA A 99 9.93 6.54 0.20
N GLN A 100 9.41 5.42 -0.30
CA GLN A 100 9.93 4.75 -1.49
C GLN A 100 8.83 4.56 -2.53
N PHE A 101 9.16 4.82 -3.79
CA PHE A 101 8.25 4.60 -4.92
C PHE A 101 8.94 3.77 -5.99
N ARG A 102 8.21 2.79 -6.51
CA ARG A 102 8.54 2.15 -7.78
C ARG A 102 7.43 2.45 -8.77
N LEU A 103 7.80 3.07 -9.88
CA LEU A 103 6.87 3.37 -10.97
C LEU A 103 6.81 2.21 -11.97
N SER A 104 5.82 2.26 -12.85
CA SER A 104 5.76 1.38 -14.02
C SER A 104 7.09 1.47 -14.80
N GLY A 105 7.67 0.29 -15.13
CA GLY A 105 9.00 0.24 -15.74
C GLY A 105 10.16 0.07 -14.77
N GLY A 106 9.88 -0.06 -13.46
CA GLY A 106 10.86 -0.44 -12.45
C GLY A 106 11.75 0.69 -11.92
N SER A 107 11.55 1.93 -12.37
CA SER A 107 12.31 3.06 -11.84
C SER A 107 12.00 3.26 -10.35
N LEU A 108 13.05 3.27 -9.53
CA LEU A 108 12.97 3.54 -8.10
C LEU A 108 13.19 5.03 -7.83
N SER A 109 12.36 5.58 -6.97
CA SER A 109 12.54 6.89 -6.37
C SER A 109 12.44 6.75 -4.86
N GLN A 110 13.32 7.41 -4.15
CA GLN A 110 13.34 7.42 -2.69
C GLN A 110 13.40 8.86 -2.21
N SER A 111 12.55 9.21 -1.28
CA SER A 111 12.65 10.48 -0.58
C SER A 111 13.90 10.50 0.30
N ALA A 112 14.54 11.65 0.42
CA ALA A 112 15.60 11.81 1.40
C ALA A 112 15.03 11.54 2.80
N SER A 113 15.57 10.53 3.48
CA SER A 113 15.17 10.25 4.86
C SER A 113 15.66 11.39 5.74
N PRO A 114 14.79 12.00 6.56
CA PRO A 114 15.22 12.93 7.58
C PRO A 114 16.08 12.18 8.62
N ASP A 115 17.02 12.88 9.24
CA ASP A 115 17.76 12.31 10.39
C ASP A 115 16.80 12.16 11.59
N LEU A 116 16.39 10.95 11.84
CA LEU A 116 15.49 10.59 12.95
C LEU A 116 16.23 9.99 14.16
N HIS A 117 17.57 10.08 14.18
CA HIS A 117 18.36 9.45 15.23
C HIS A 117 17.94 9.89 16.63
N GLU A 118 17.77 11.19 16.85
CA GLU A 118 17.38 11.73 18.15
C GLU A 118 15.93 11.35 18.52
N VAL A 119 15.02 11.40 17.58
CA VAL A 119 13.61 10.98 17.77
C VAL A 119 13.56 9.49 18.14
N SER A 120 14.28 8.65 17.40
CA SER A 120 14.35 7.21 17.67
C SER A 120 14.93 6.92 19.05
N ARG A 121 15.98 7.63 19.45
CA ARG A 121 16.60 7.50 20.78
C ARG A 121 15.59 7.83 21.90
N VAL A 122 14.86 8.92 21.78
CA VAL A 122 13.84 9.33 22.75
C VAL A 122 12.69 8.33 22.80
N ALA A 123 12.20 7.89 21.64
CA ALA A 123 11.11 6.92 21.55
C ALA A 123 11.48 5.57 22.19
N LEU A 124 12.70 5.07 21.93
CA LEU A 124 13.21 3.84 22.54
C LEU A 124 13.33 3.98 24.08
N ALA A 125 13.86 5.11 24.57
CA ALA A 125 13.95 5.38 25.99
C ALA A 125 12.56 5.41 26.66
N LEU A 126 11.57 5.99 25.99
CA LEU A 126 10.19 6.02 26.48
C LEU A 126 9.56 4.61 26.52
N ALA A 127 9.79 3.80 25.49
CA ALA A 127 9.29 2.44 25.43
C ALA A 127 9.84 1.55 26.56
N THR A 128 11.06 1.79 27.02
CA THR A 128 11.61 1.06 28.17
C THR A 128 10.91 1.39 29.49
N GLN A 129 10.29 2.56 29.60
CA GLN A 129 9.61 3.03 30.82
C GLN A 129 8.13 2.63 30.87
N HIS A 130 7.55 2.22 29.74
CA HIS A 130 6.13 1.92 29.63
C HIS A 130 5.92 0.54 28.98
N ALA A 131 5.50 -0.43 29.81
CA ALA A 131 5.17 -1.76 29.34
C ALA A 131 4.05 -1.69 28.29
N GLY A 132 4.23 -2.40 27.16
CA GLY A 132 3.26 -2.44 26.05
C GLY A 132 3.53 -1.43 24.93
N LEU A 133 4.47 -0.48 25.11
CA LEU A 133 4.93 0.33 23.98
C LEU A 133 5.98 -0.42 23.16
N LYS A 134 5.82 -0.38 21.83
CA LYS A 134 6.78 -0.91 20.86
C LYS A 134 7.17 0.21 19.92
N VAL A 135 8.46 0.39 19.69
CA VAL A 135 8.99 1.34 18.70
C VAL A 135 9.36 0.55 17.46
N GLU A 136 8.81 0.95 16.33
CA GLU A 136 9.16 0.44 15.01
C GLU A 136 9.94 1.52 14.27
N ILE A 137 11.17 1.21 13.88
CA ILE A 137 12.02 2.09 13.09
C ILE A 137 11.95 1.62 11.64
N LYS A 138 11.54 2.50 10.76
CA LYS A 138 11.43 2.26 9.31
C LYS A 138 12.41 3.13 8.56
#